data_e0142e1c4b0d1938c55d2dcce48c3795
#
_entry.id   e0142e1c4b0d1938c55d2dcce48c3795
#
_cell.length_a   1.000
_cell.length_b   1.000
_cell.length_c   1.000
_cell.angle_alpha   90.00
_cell.angle_beta   90.00
_cell.angle_gamma   90.00
#
_symmetry.space_group_name_H-M   'P 1'
#
loop_
_entity.id
_entity.type
_entity.pdbx_description
1 polymer ?
#
loop_
_entity_poly.entity_id
_entity_poly.type
_entity_poly.pdbx_seq_one_letter_code
_entity_poly.pdbx_strand_id
1 'polypeptide(L)'
;MADKSISSNGAGAAPAVDDPAAVRNVVLVGPSGGGKTTLVDALLVASGVLSRPGCIADGTTVCDHDEAEIRQQRSVGLALASLSHDGVKVNLVDTPGYADFVGELRAGLRAADCALFVIAANEDVDEPTKSLWQECNQ
;
A
#
# COMPACT_ATOMS: atom_id res chain seq x y z
N MET A 1 9.60 -4.80 -33.08
CA MET A 1 8.89 -5.00 -31.80
C MET A 1 9.93 -4.83 -30.70
N ALA A 2 9.97 -3.69 -30.04
CA ALA A 2 10.93 -3.42 -28.97
C ALA A 2 10.29 -3.85 -27.65
N ASP A 3 10.93 -4.83 -27.03
CA ASP A 3 10.64 -5.29 -25.68
C ASP A 3 10.95 -4.14 -24.71
N LYS A 4 9.89 -3.54 -24.15
CA LYS A 4 10.03 -2.54 -23.09
C LYS A 4 10.27 -3.28 -21.79
N SER A 5 11.54 -3.57 -21.49
CA SER A 5 11.93 -4.02 -20.17
C SER A 5 11.51 -2.96 -19.15
N ILE A 6 10.55 -3.30 -18.31
CA ILE A 6 10.12 -2.50 -17.17
C ILE A 6 11.32 -2.41 -16.22
N SER A 7 11.95 -1.23 -16.19
CA SER A 7 12.99 -0.92 -15.22
C SER A 7 12.36 -0.93 -13.82
N SER A 8 12.61 -1.96 -13.04
CA SER A 8 12.27 -2.01 -11.62
C SER A 8 13.13 -0.99 -10.87
N ASN A 9 12.58 0.18 -10.58
CA ASN A 9 13.22 1.14 -9.71
C ASN A 9 13.39 0.56 -8.30
N GLY A 10 14.57 -0.01 -8.02
CA GLY A 10 15.13 -0.11 -6.68
C GLY A 10 14.42 -0.96 -5.61
N ALA A 11 13.25 -1.52 -5.88
CA ALA A 11 12.62 -2.47 -4.97
C ALA A 11 13.33 -3.82 -5.10
N GLY A 12 13.90 -4.34 -4.02
CA GLY A 12 14.44 -5.68 -3.97
C GLY A 12 13.41 -6.70 -4.44
N ALA A 13 13.88 -7.84 -4.98
CA ALA A 13 12.97 -8.90 -5.41
C ALA A 13 12.02 -9.28 -4.27
N ALA A 14 10.73 -9.47 -4.59
CA ALA A 14 9.75 -9.90 -3.59
C ALA A 14 10.24 -11.17 -2.89
N PRO A 15 10.16 -11.25 -1.55
CA PRO A 15 10.64 -12.41 -0.82
C PRO A 15 9.96 -13.68 -1.31
N ALA A 16 10.76 -14.71 -1.62
CA ALA A 16 10.24 -16.02 -1.96
C ALA A 16 9.82 -16.76 -0.68
N VAL A 17 8.68 -17.44 -0.71
CA VAL A 17 8.22 -18.35 0.33
C VAL A 17 7.66 -19.60 -0.31
N ASP A 18 7.98 -20.75 0.29
CA ASP A 18 7.57 -22.06 -0.23
C ASP A 18 6.23 -22.54 0.41
N ASP A 19 5.83 -21.93 1.53
CA ASP A 19 4.63 -22.28 2.26
C ASP A 19 3.59 -21.15 2.17
N PRO A 20 2.40 -21.37 1.58
CA PRO A 20 1.32 -20.37 1.57
C PRO A 20 0.88 -19.92 2.98
N ALA A 21 1.04 -20.78 3.99
CA ALA A 21 0.74 -20.42 5.38
C ALA A 21 1.69 -19.35 5.95
N ALA A 22 2.84 -19.11 5.31
CA ALA A 22 3.78 -18.06 5.66
C ALA A 22 3.54 -16.74 4.88
N VAL A 23 2.40 -16.58 4.21
CA VAL A 23 2.02 -15.35 3.50
C VAL A 23 0.92 -14.63 4.26
N ARG A 24 1.02 -13.30 4.36
CA ARG A 24 -0.03 -12.42 4.89
C ARG A 24 -0.25 -11.25 3.95
N ASN A 25 -1.50 -11.03 3.60
CA ASN A 25 -1.93 -9.91 2.79
C ASN A 25 -2.57 -8.87 3.70
N VAL A 26 -1.98 -7.69 3.75
CA VAL A 26 -2.43 -6.58 4.59
C VAL A 26 -2.83 -5.43 3.70
N VAL A 27 -4.10 -5.02 3.74
CA VAL A 27 -4.58 -3.84 3.02
C VAL A 27 -4.53 -2.62 3.94
N LEU A 28 -3.97 -1.52 3.45
CA LEU A 28 -3.95 -0.25 4.17
C LEU A 28 -5.20 0.56 3.78
N VAL A 29 -5.96 0.97 4.78
CA VAL A 29 -7.25 1.66 4.64
C VAL A 29 -7.20 2.97 5.42
N GLY A 30 -7.83 4.02 4.91
CA GLY A 30 -7.94 5.31 5.60
C GLY A 30 -8.06 6.48 4.64
N PRO A 31 -8.26 7.69 5.18
CA PRO A 31 -8.45 8.89 4.36
C PRO A 31 -7.22 9.21 3.53
N SER A 32 -7.41 10.03 2.50
CA SER A 32 -6.29 10.60 1.77
C SER A 32 -5.47 11.50 2.68
N GLY A 33 -4.14 11.44 2.54
CA GLY A 33 -3.26 12.18 3.43
C GLY A 33 -3.02 11.53 4.80
N GLY A 34 -3.72 10.44 5.14
CA GLY A 34 -3.55 9.73 6.41
C GLY A 34 -2.19 9.05 6.61
N GLY A 35 -1.32 9.04 5.59
CA GLY A 35 0.03 8.51 5.69
C GLY A 35 0.19 7.03 5.27
N LYS A 36 -0.77 6.44 4.57
CA LYS A 36 -0.72 5.02 4.13
C LYS A 36 0.55 4.71 3.31
N THR A 37 0.75 5.41 2.21
CA THR A 37 1.93 5.24 1.34
C THR A 37 3.24 5.50 2.08
N THR A 38 3.27 6.53 2.94
CA THR A 38 4.43 6.82 3.79
C THR A 38 4.73 5.68 4.76
N LEU A 39 3.68 5.06 5.33
CA LEU A 39 3.83 3.91 6.22
C LEU A 39 4.38 2.69 5.45
N VAL A 40 3.89 2.43 4.23
CA VAL A 40 4.43 1.36 3.37
C VAL A 40 5.93 1.56 3.15
N ASP A 41 6.37 2.73 2.73
CA ASP A 41 7.78 3.04 2.51
C ASP A 41 8.61 2.87 3.81
N ALA A 42 8.09 3.33 4.94
CA ALA A 42 8.77 3.19 6.24
C ALA A 42 8.93 1.71 6.64
N LEU A 43 7.93 0.87 6.40
CA LEU A 43 8.00 -0.58 6.66
C LEU A 43 9.00 -1.27 5.74
N LEU A 44 9.06 -0.88 4.46
CA LEU A 44 10.03 -1.41 3.51
C LEU A 44 11.47 -1.02 3.88
N VAL A 45 11.68 0.18 4.40
CA VAL A 45 12.98 0.61 4.93
C VAL A 45 13.34 -0.18 6.19
N ALA A 46 12.40 -0.30 7.14
CA ALA A 46 12.63 -1.02 8.40
C ALA A 46 12.92 -2.51 8.17
N SER A 47 12.35 -3.13 7.15
CA SER A 47 12.62 -4.52 6.75
C SER A 47 13.87 -4.68 5.89
N GLY A 48 14.56 -3.60 5.52
CA GLY A 48 15.77 -3.62 4.69
C GLY A 48 15.51 -3.82 3.19
N VAL A 49 14.25 -3.82 2.73
CA VAL A 49 13.89 -3.90 1.31
C VAL A 49 14.29 -2.61 0.59
N LEU A 50 14.12 -1.47 1.24
CA LEU A 50 14.58 -0.17 0.75
C LEU A 50 15.72 0.35 1.61
N SER A 51 16.68 1.02 0.99
CA SER A 51 17.78 1.70 1.70
C SER A 51 17.38 3.06 2.27
N ARG A 52 16.36 3.67 1.71
CA ARG A 52 15.80 4.99 2.11
C ARG A 52 14.34 5.10 1.70
N PRO A 53 13.52 5.87 2.44
CA PRO A 53 12.13 6.11 2.04
C PRO A 53 12.07 6.95 0.76
N GLY A 54 11.02 6.77 -0.04
CA GLY A 54 10.65 7.67 -1.11
C GLY A 54 10.02 8.96 -0.60
N CYS A 55 9.73 9.87 -1.52
CA CYS A 55 9.03 11.12 -1.24
C CYS A 55 7.83 11.24 -2.18
N ILE A 56 6.65 11.40 -1.63
CA ILE A 56 5.40 11.55 -2.40
C ILE A 56 5.49 12.79 -3.30
N ALA A 57 6.06 13.89 -2.79
CA ALA A 57 6.20 15.13 -3.56
C ALA A 57 7.08 14.97 -4.80
N ASP A 58 8.05 14.06 -4.77
CA ASP A 58 8.98 13.80 -5.86
C ASP A 58 8.54 12.60 -6.72
N GLY A 59 7.43 11.93 -6.39
CA GLY A 59 6.96 10.71 -7.06
C GLY A 59 7.97 9.55 -7.00
N THR A 60 8.70 9.43 -5.90
CA THR A 60 9.76 8.43 -5.72
C THR A 60 9.40 7.33 -4.75
N THR A 61 8.16 7.29 -4.25
CA THR A 61 7.67 6.19 -3.40
C THR A 61 7.50 4.91 -4.22
N VAL A 62 7.54 3.77 -3.56
CA VAL A 62 7.38 2.46 -4.22
C VAL A 62 6.00 2.28 -4.82
N CYS A 63 5.00 2.98 -4.29
CA CYS A 63 3.60 2.87 -4.70
C CYS A 63 3.18 3.86 -5.79
N ASP A 64 3.99 4.88 -6.10
CA ASP A 64 3.66 5.88 -7.12
C ASP A 64 4.14 5.41 -8.50
N HIS A 65 3.25 4.80 -9.26
CA HIS A 65 3.55 4.23 -10.58
C HIS A 65 2.90 4.96 -11.76
N ASP A 66 1.88 5.80 -11.52
CA ASP A 66 1.13 6.50 -12.55
C ASP A 66 1.51 7.99 -12.59
N GLU A 67 1.65 8.56 -13.79
CA GLU A 67 1.86 10.00 -13.97
C GLU A 67 0.74 10.85 -13.35
N ALA A 68 -0.48 10.32 -13.28
CA ALA A 68 -1.60 10.98 -12.65
C ALA A 68 -1.42 11.04 -11.12
N GLU A 69 -0.87 10.00 -10.51
CA GLU A 69 -0.56 9.95 -9.07
C GLU A 69 0.50 10.98 -8.72
N ILE A 70 1.56 11.06 -9.52
CA ILE A 70 2.65 12.04 -9.34
C ILE A 70 2.13 13.47 -9.48
N ARG A 71 1.31 13.76 -10.51
CA ARG A 71 0.76 15.11 -10.73
C ARG A 71 -0.22 15.55 -9.65
N GLN A 72 -1.01 14.63 -9.11
CA GLN A 72 -2.03 14.92 -8.12
C GLN A 72 -1.54 14.70 -6.70
N GLN A 73 -0.34 14.13 -6.52
CA GLN A 73 0.23 13.70 -5.23
C GLN A 73 -0.75 12.79 -4.45
N ARG A 74 -1.39 11.84 -5.16
CA ARG A 74 -2.47 10.99 -4.66
C ARG A 74 -2.44 9.64 -5.35
N SER A 75 -2.64 8.58 -4.59
CA SER A 75 -2.85 7.24 -5.15
C SER A 75 -4.21 7.18 -5.84
N VAL A 76 -4.25 6.71 -7.09
CA VAL A 76 -5.47 6.48 -7.88
C VAL A 76 -5.74 5.01 -8.14
N GLY A 77 -4.77 4.14 -7.91
CA GLY A 77 -4.86 2.68 -8.07
C GLY A 77 -4.36 1.92 -6.86
N LEU A 78 -4.54 0.60 -6.89
CA LEU A 78 -3.93 -0.31 -5.94
C LEU A 78 -2.45 -0.44 -6.22
N ALA A 79 -1.61 -0.28 -5.20
CA ALA A 79 -0.19 -0.60 -5.27
C ALA A 79 0.14 -1.77 -4.35
N LEU A 80 1.07 -2.62 -4.77
CA LEU A 80 1.49 -3.80 -4.03
C LEU A 80 2.99 -3.71 -3.72
N ALA A 81 3.32 -3.82 -2.45
CA ALA A 81 4.68 -3.96 -1.98
C ALA A 81 4.81 -5.21 -1.10
N SER A 82 5.99 -5.81 -1.04
CA SER A 82 6.22 -7.01 -0.23
C SER A 82 7.46 -6.87 0.63
N LEU A 83 7.38 -7.37 1.84
CA LEU A 83 8.51 -7.48 2.76
C LEU A 83 8.53 -8.86 3.43
N SER A 84 9.63 -9.20 4.07
CA SER A 84 9.75 -10.38 4.92
C SER A 84 10.05 -9.97 6.35
N HIS A 85 9.35 -10.60 7.31
CA HIS A 85 9.58 -10.41 8.73
C HIS A 85 9.40 -11.75 9.44
N ASP A 86 10.41 -12.19 10.18
CA ASP A 86 10.41 -13.45 10.94
C ASP A 86 9.93 -14.68 10.16
N GLY A 87 10.37 -14.80 8.89
CA GLY A 87 10.01 -15.90 8.01
C GLY A 87 8.60 -15.81 7.40
N VAL A 88 7.87 -14.73 7.67
CA VAL A 88 6.57 -14.44 7.06
C VAL A 88 6.74 -13.42 5.94
N LYS A 89 6.18 -13.73 4.77
CA LYS A 89 6.02 -12.75 3.69
C LYS A 89 4.79 -11.91 3.95
N VAL A 90 4.97 -10.61 4.05
CA VAL A 90 3.86 -9.65 4.18
C VAL A 90 3.72 -8.89 2.86
N ASN A 91 2.57 -9.03 2.23
CA ASN A 91 2.16 -8.23 1.09
C ASN A 91 1.36 -7.04 1.60
N LEU A 92 1.84 -5.84 1.33
CA LEU A 92 1.19 -4.59 1.68
C LEU A 92 0.43 -4.09 0.45
N VAL A 93 -0.89 -3.94 0.57
CA VAL A 93 -1.75 -3.41 -0.48
C VAL A 93 -2.11 -1.98 -0.11
N ASP A 94 -1.44 -1.01 -0.75
CA ASP A 94 -1.78 0.41 -0.57
C ASP A 94 -3.02 0.75 -1.40
N THR A 95 -3.99 1.41 -0.77
CA THR A 95 -5.26 1.75 -1.40
C THR A 95 -5.43 3.26 -1.56
N PRO A 96 -6.11 3.72 -2.63
CA PRO A 96 -6.50 5.11 -2.74
C PRO A 96 -7.35 5.54 -1.56
N GLY A 97 -7.10 6.75 -1.04
CA GLY A 97 -7.79 7.27 0.13
C GLY A 97 -9.09 8.05 -0.15
N TYR A 98 -9.60 8.01 -1.37
CA TYR A 98 -10.80 8.76 -1.77
C TYR A 98 -12.04 7.88 -1.85
N ALA A 99 -13.19 8.45 -1.48
CA ALA A 99 -14.49 7.80 -1.61
C ALA A 99 -14.83 7.36 -3.05
N ASP A 100 -14.24 8.01 -4.05
CA ASP A 100 -14.46 7.70 -5.46
C ASP A 100 -13.82 6.38 -5.92
N PHE A 101 -12.88 5.82 -5.12
CA PHE A 101 -12.15 4.59 -5.42
C PHE A 101 -12.60 3.39 -4.56
N VAL A 102 -13.86 3.36 -4.15
CA VAL A 102 -14.44 2.29 -3.30
C VAL A 102 -14.31 0.90 -3.96
N GLY A 103 -14.29 0.83 -5.30
CA GLY A 103 -14.11 -0.42 -6.04
C GLY A 103 -12.75 -1.06 -5.78
N GLU A 104 -11.69 -0.29 -5.92
CA GLU A 104 -10.30 -0.71 -5.67
C GLU A 104 -10.09 -1.09 -4.21
N LEU A 105 -10.65 -0.31 -3.30
CA LEU A 105 -10.58 -0.58 -1.88
C LEU A 105 -11.24 -1.93 -1.53
N ARG A 106 -12.45 -2.20 -2.05
CA ARG A 106 -13.13 -3.48 -1.83
C ARG A 106 -12.42 -4.65 -2.49
N ALA A 107 -11.76 -4.43 -3.64
CA ALA A 107 -10.92 -5.45 -4.25
C ALA A 107 -9.72 -5.79 -3.35
N GLY A 108 -9.05 -4.79 -2.78
CA GLY A 108 -7.97 -4.97 -1.80
C GLY A 108 -8.44 -5.72 -0.56
N LEU A 109 -9.59 -5.35 0.01
CA LEU A 109 -10.18 -6.01 1.18
C LEU A 109 -10.48 -7.48 0.93
N ARG A 110 -10.95 -7.86 -0.27
CA ARG A 110 -11.23 -9.26 -0.62
C ARG A 110 -9.98 -10.13 -0.75
N ALA A 111 -8.84 -9.52 -1.05
CA ALA A 111 -7.56 -10.22 -1.19
C ALA A 111 -6.75 -10.24 0.11
N ALA A 112 -7.16 -9.50 1.12
CA ALA A 112 -6.40 -9.30 2.34
C ALA A 112 -6.84 -10.25 3.46
N ASP A 113 -5.86 -10.63 4.29
CA ASP A 113 -6.08 -11.36 5.55
C ASP A 113 -6.45 -10.40 6.69
N CYS A 114 -6.00 -9.13 6.60
CA CYS A 114 -6.39 -8.10 7.53
C CYS A 114 -6.38 -6.70 6.90
N ALA A 115 -7.16 -5.79 7.49
CA ALA A 115 -7.18 -4.38 7.13
C ALA A 115 -6.47 -3.55 8.22
N LEU A 116 -5.47 -2.77 7.82
CA LEU A 116 -4.77 -1.82 8.67
C LEU A 116 -5.33 -0.41 8.44
N PHE A 117 -6.07 0.10 9.42
CA PHE A 117 -6.62 1.45 9.35
C PHE A 117 -5.56 2.48 9.76
N VAL A 118 -5.24 3.39 8.83
CA VAL A 118 -4.23 4.44 9.02
C VAL A 118 -4.92 5.80 9.02
N ILE A 119 -4.83 6.49 10.15
CA ILE A 119 -5.51 7.78 10.38
C ILE A 119 -4.48 8.74 10.97
N ALA A 120 -4.44 9.96 10.45
CA ALA A 120 -3.56 11.00 10.98
C ALA A 120 -4.04 11.43 12.38
N ALA A 121 -3.10 11.59 13.32
CA ALA A 121 -3.43 11.88 14.71
C ALA A 121 -4.08 13.27 14.93
N ASN A 122 -3.97 14.15 13.95
CA ASN A 122 -4.53 15.52 13.96
C ASN A 122 -5.83 15.64 13.16
N GLU A 123 -6.39 14.53 12.68
CA GLU A 123 -7.61 14.49 11.89
C GLU A 123 -8.67 13.61 12.58
N ASP A 124 -9.93 13.97 12.40
CA ASP A 124 -11.05 13.15 12.84
C ASP A 124 -11.25 11.96 11.90
N VAL A 125 -11.77 10.86 12.43
CA VAL A 125 -12.15 9.69 11.61
C VAL A 125 -13.35 10.06 10.77
N ASP A 126 -13.19 10.09 9.45
CA ASP A 126 -14.25 10.41 8.51
C ASP A 126 -15.33 9.31 8.41
N GLU A 127 -16.52 9.66 7.92
CA GLU A 127 -17.65 8.73 7.81
C GLU A 127 -17.37 7.55 6.85
N PRO A 128 -16.66 7.71 5.70
CA PRO A 128 -16.25 6.59 4.89
C PRO A 128 -15.38 5.58 5.65
N THR A 129 -14.41 6.04 6.43
CA THR A 129 -13.55 5.18 7.24
C THR A 129 -14.34 4.42 8.31
N LYS A 130 -15.31 5.09 8.98
CA LYS A 130 -16.20 4.43 9.96
C LYS A 130 -17.08 3.36 9.30
N SER A 131 -17.61 3.65 8.13
CA SER A 131 -18.44 2.69 7.37
C SER A 131 -17.64 1.46 6.98
N LEU A 132 -16.40 1.64 6.51
CA LEU A 132 -15.49 0.54 6.18
C LEU A 132 -15.11 -0.28 7.41
N TRP A 133 -14.87 0.36 8.54
CA TRP A 133 -14.63 -0.34 9.81
C TRP A 133 -15.79 -1.25 10.17
N GLN A 134 -17.02 -0.78 10.01
CA GLN A 134 -18.23 -1.58 10.25
C GLN A 134 -18.35 -2.75 9.26
N GLU A 135 -18.03 -2.51 7.97
CA GLU A 135 -18.04 -3.56 6.93
C GLU A 135 -17.01 -4.67 7.21
N CYS A 136 -15.82 -4.33 7.70
CA CYS A 136 -14.77 -5.29 8.04
C CYS A 136 -15.08 -6.12 9.31
N ASN A 137 -16.02 -5.69 10.14
CA ASN A 137 -16.39 -6.40 11.39
C ASN A 137 -17.65 -7.29 11.25
N GLN A 138 -18.18 -7.47 10.05
CA GLN A 138 -19.29 -8.38 9.73
C GLN A 138 -18.80 -9.73 9.23
#